data_f68aaed55c281bc29be8a3fe093d6591
#
_entry.id   f68aaed55c281bc29be8a3fe093d6591
#
_cell.length_a   1.000
_cell.length_b   1.000
_cell.length_c   1.000
_cell.angle_alpha   90.00
_cell.angle_beta   90.00
_cell.angle_gamma   90.00
#
_symmetry.space_group_name_H-M   'P 1'
#
loop_
_entity.id
_entity.type
_entity.pdbx_description
1 polymer ?
#
loop_
_entity_poly.entity_id
_entity_poly.type
_entity_poly.pdbx_seq_one_letter_code
_entity_poly.pdbx_strand_id
1 'polypeptide(L)'
;MPNNLDSNVSQIVLKKFLPGFMSDLVLAKTVDRQLLAGEINSSTGDSVSFKRPHQFSSIRTPTGDISGQNKNNLISGKATGRVGNYITVAVEYQQLEEAIKLNQLEEILAPVRQRIVTDLETELAHFMMNNGALSLGSPNTPITKWSDVAQTASFLKDLGVNEGENYAVMDPWSAQRLADAQTGLHASDQLVRTAWENAQIPTNFGGIRALMSNGLASRTQGAFGGTLTVKTQPTVTYNAVKDSYQFTVTLTGATTSVTGFLKAGDQVKFTNTYWLQQKTKQALYNGATPISFTATVTADANSDSSGDVTVTLSGVPIYDTTNPQYNSVSRQVAAGDAVSVVGTASQTMKPNLFYNKFFCGLGSIPLPKLHSIDSAVATYEGFSIRVHKYADGDANVQKMRFDLLPAYVCFNPHMGGQFFGNP
;
A
#
# COMPACT_ATOMS: atom_id res chain seq x y z
N MET A 1 -44.80 25.95 19.71
CA MET A 1 -43.75 24.93 19.52
C MET A 1 -42.64 25.60 18.73
N PRO A 2 -41.39 25.59 19.17
CA PRO A 2 -40.33 26.07 18.33
C PRO A 2 -40.28 25.15 17.10
N ASN A 3 -40.34 25.70 15.91
CA ASN A 3 -40.12 24.97 14.68
C ASN A 3 -38.66 24.44 14.74
N ASN A 4 -38.53 23.16 14.96
CA ASN A 4 -37.23 22.48 14.84
C ASN A 4 -36.97 22.31 13.33
N LEU A 5 -36.42 23.35 12.73
CA LEU A 5 -35.87 23.37 11.37
C LEU A 5 -34.45 22.84 11.34
N ASP A 6 -34.14 21.87 12.21
CA ASP A 6 -32.93 21.06 12.03
C ASP A 6 -32.97 20.48 10.63
N SER A 7 -32.17 21.06 9.76
CA SER A 7 -32.22 20.69 8.37
C SER A 7 -31.76 19.23 8.27
N ASN A 8 -32.68 18.32 8.00
CA ASN A 8 -32.40 16.95 7.61
C ASN A 8 -31.59 16.86 6.30
N VAL A 9 -31.29 18.02 5.67
CA VAL A 9 -30.60 18.09 4.39
C VAL A 9 -29.23 17.44 4.46
N SER A 10 -28.40 17.80 5.45
CA SER A 10 -27.06 17.19 5.62
C SER A 10 -27.13 15.70 5.89
N GLN A 11 -28.15 15.22 6.62
CA GLN A 11 -28.34 13.79 6.86
C GLN A 11 -28.85 13.07 5.60
N ILE A 12 -29.73 13.67 4.82
CA ILE A 12 -30.22 13.12 3.55
C ILE A 12 -29.07 13.04 2.55
N VAL A 13 -28.26 14.10 2.46
CA VAL A 13 -27.05 14.15 1.64
C VAL A 13 -26.12 12.96 2.00
N LEU A 14 -25.82 12.76 3.27
CA LEU A 14 -24.95 11.66 3.71
C LEU A 14 -25.54 10.28 3.41
N LYS A 15 -26.83 10.07 3.63
CA LYS A 15 -27.48 8.78 3.34
C LYS A 15 -27.42 8.41 1.85
N LYS A 16 -27.47 9.39 0.94
CA LYS A 16 -27.33 9.16 -0.49
C LYS A 16 -25.87 9.04 -0.94
N PHE A 17 -24.97 9.79 -0.30
CA PHE A 17 -23.56 9.83 -0.63
C PHE A 17 -22.83 8.51 -0.32
N LEU A 18 -23.02 7.96 0.87
CA LEU A 18 -22.23 6.84 1.39
C LEU A 18 -22.32 5.53 0.59
N PRO A 19 -23.51 5.06 0.14
CA PRO A 19 -23.57 3.83 -0.66
C PRO A 19 -22.82 3.94 -1.99
N GLY A 20 -22.93 5.09 -2.65
CA GLY A 20 -22.19 5.35 -3.87
C GLY A 20 -20.69 5.46 -3.64
N PHE A 21 -20.25 6.12 -2.56
CA PHE A 21 -18.85 6.19 -2.16
C PHE A 21 -18.24 4.79 -2.02
N MET A 22 -18.92 3.89 -1.34
CA MET A 22 -18.46 2.50 -1.19
C MET A 22 -18.42 1.74 -2.52
N SER A 23 -19.38 2.00 -3.43
CA SER A 23 -19.39 1.35 -4.74
C SER A 23 -18.14 1.69 -5.56
N ASP A 24 -17.69 2.93 -5.50
CA ASP A 24 -16.62 3.46 -6.34
C ASP A 24 -15.19 3.07 -5.86
N LEU A 25 -15.04 2.57 -4.62
CA LEU A 25 -13.76 2.12 -4.07
C LEU A 25 -13.30 0.80 -4.70
N VAL A 26 -12.01 0.67 -4.99
CA VAL A 26 -11.34 -0.56 -5.48
C VAL A 26 -10.27 -1.03 -4.50
N LEU A 27 -9.18 -0.26 -4.32
CA LEU A 27 -8.08 -0.58 -3.41
C LEU A 27 -8.53 -0.63 -1.95
N ALA A 28 -9.28 0.37 -1.52
CA ALA A 28 -9.75 0.47 -0.14
C ALA A 28 -10.65 -0.68 0.32
N LYS A 29 -11.25 -1.44 -0.61
CA LYS A 29 -12.03 -2.65 -0.28
C LYS A 29 -11.17 -3.87 -0.03
N THR A 30 -9.98 -3.91 -0.55
CA THR A 30 -9.10 -5.10 -0.59
C THR A 30 -8.05 -5.12 0.51
N VAL A 31 -7.83 -4.00 1.19
CA VAL A 31 -6.94 -3.89 2.35
C VAL A 31 -7.67 -4.18 3.66
N ASP A 32 -6.91 -4.40 4.72
CA ASP A 32 -7.47 -4.63 6.05
C ASP A 32 -8.12 -3.35 6.60
N ARG A 33 -9.27 -3.50 7.26
CA ARG A 33 -10.06 -2.41 7.80
C ARG A 33 -10.08 -2.39 9.34
N GLN A 34 -9.11 -3.01 10.00
CA GLN A 34 -9.07 -3.04 11.47
C GLN A 34 -9.03 -1.64 12.09
N LEU A 35 -8.36 -0.70 11.44
CA LEU A 35 -8.34 0.73 11.86
C LEU A 35 -9.73 1.40 11.88
N LEU A 36 -10.72 0.82 11.22
CA LEU A 36 -12.09 1.36 11.17
C LEU A 36 -12.90 1.08 12.43
N ALA A 37 -12.39 0.26 13.35
CA ALA A 37 -13.11 -0.14 14.55
C ALA A 37 -13.18 0.94 15.66
N GLY A 38 -12.80 2.18 15.39
CA GLY A 38 -12.89 3.28 16.35
C GLY A 38 -11.78 3.29 17.40
N GLU A 39 -10.66 2.62 17.12
CA GLU A 39 -9.53 2.53 18.05
C GLU A 39 -8.74 3.83 18.17
N ILE A 40 -8.84 4.73 17.19
CA ILE A 40 -8.25 6.08 17.29
C ILE A 40 -9.29 7.02 17.90
N ASN A 41 -9.02 7.48 19.09
CA ASN A 41 -9.87 8.43 19.81
C ASN A 41 -9.04 9.52 20.51
N SER A 42 -9.70 10.49 21.14
CA SER A 42 -9.01 11.60 21.80
C SER A 42 -8.06 11.18 22.93
N SER A 43 -8.16 9.97 23.44
CA SER A 43 -7.26 9.43 24.47
C SER A 43 -6.06 8.66 23.89
N THR A 44 -6.15 8.15 22.67
CA THR A 44 -5.05 7.42 21.99
C THR A 44 -4.15 8.35 21.16
N GLY A 45 -4.59 9.59 20.90
CA GLY A 45 -3.87 10.53 20.04
C GLY A 45 -4.00 10.21 18.55
N ASP A 46 -2.98 10.57 17.77
CA ASP A 46 -2.93 10.44 16.31
C ASP A 46 -2.37 9.10 15.82
N SER A 47 -2.10 8.16 16.72
CA SER A 47 -1.51 6.87 16.36
C SER A 47 -2.10 5.70 17.16
N VAL A 48 -2.29 4.55 16.49
CA VAL A 48 -2.71 3.29 17.09
C VAL A 48 -1.70 2.20 16.78
N SER A 49 -1.40 1.36 17.78
CA SER A 49 -0.43 0.28 17.66
C SER A 49 -1.10 -1.09 17.65
N PHE A 50 -0.82 -1.88 16.64
CA PHE A 50 -1.26 -3.26 16.48
C PHE A 50 -0.13 -4.23 16.79
N LYS A 51 -0.40 -5.29 17.53
CA LYS A 51 0.60 -6.33 17.80
C LYS A 51 0.93 -7.13 16.54
N ARG A 52 2.22 -7.35 16.29
CA ARG A 52 2.67 -8.26 15.24
C ARG A 52 2.54 -9.70 15.71
N PRO A 53 2.21 -10.66 14.83
CA PRO A 53 2.13 -12.06 15.18
C PRO A 53 3.50 -12.61 15.60
N HIS A 54 3.50 -13.46 16.63
CA HIS A 54 4.70 -14.16 17.08
C HIS A 54 5.05 -15.29 16.13
N GLN A 55 6.36 -15.57 15.99
CA GLN A 55 6.88 -16.72 15.24
C GLN A 55 7.66 -17.64 16.17
N PHE A 56 7.54 -18.94 15.93
CA PHE A 56 8.21 -19.97 16.71
C PHE A 56 8.92 -20.96 15.79
N SER A 57 10.07 -21.46 16.23
CA SER A 57 10.77 -22.57 15.61
C SER A 57 10.53 -23.86 16.39
N SER A 58 10.48 -24.98 15.70
CA SER A 58 10.43 -26.28 16.33
C SER A 58 11.81 -26.78 16.69
N ILE A 59 11.96 -27.38 17.86
CA ILE A 59 13.19 -28.07 18.31
C ILE A 59 12.95 -29.57 18.06
N ARG A 60 13.89 -30.20 17.36
CA ARG A 60 13.84 -31.65 17.09
C ARG A 60 15.07 -32.31 17.71
N THR A 61 14.84 -33.22 18.64
CA THR A 61 15.88 -34.04 19.29
C THR A 61 15.46 -35.52 19.25
N PRO A 62 16.39 -36.45 19.11
CA PRO A 62 16.06 -37.87 19.07
C PRO A 62 15.39 -38.40 20.35
N THR A 63 15.69 -37.80 21.50
CA THR A 63 15.21 -38.21 22.83
C THR A 63 14.08 -37.35 23.36
N GLY A 64 13.73 -36.23 22.69
CA GLY A 64 12.79 -35.24 23.22
C GLY A 64 13.36 -34.33 24.30
N ASP A 65 14.62 -34.52 24.70
CA ASP A 65 15.30 -33.65 25.67
C ASP A 65 15.70 -32.33 25.00
N ILE A 66 15.20 -31.22 25.54
CA ILE A 66 15.44 -29.83 25.07
C ILE A 66 16.22 -28.99 26.08
N SER A 67 16.79 -29.60 27.13
CA SER A 67 17.49 -28.89 28.24
C SER A 67 18.66 -28.04 27.75
N GLY A 68 19.41 -28.55 26.76
CA GLY A 68 20.56 -27.87 26.15
C GLY A 68 20.24 -27.06 24.87
N GLN A 69 18.99 -26.91 24.50
CA GLN A 69 18.57 -26.23 23.27
C GLN A 69 18.10 -24.79 23.52
N ASN A 70 18.34 -23.90 22.54
CA ASN A 70 17.82 -22.55 22.58
C ASN A 70 16.29 -22.59 22.45
N LYS A 71 15.59 -22.02 23.42
CA LYS A 71 14.13 -21.89 23.44
C LYS A 71 13.69 -20.62 22.73
N ASN A 72 12.49 -20.65 22.15
CA ASN A 72 11.94 -19.46 21.50
C ASN A 72 11.68 -18.34 22.51
N ASN A 73 12.23 -17.17 22.26
CA ASN A 73 11.95 -15.96 23.02
C ASN A 73 10.65 -15.32 22.51
N LEU A 74 9.79 -14.91 23.43
CA LEU A 74 8.56 -14.18 23.10
C LEU A 74 8.90 -12.70 22.99
N ILE A 75 9.03 -12.20 21.76
CA ILE A 75 9.32 -10.80 21.48
C ILE A 75 8.09 -10.17 20.81
N SER A 76 7.46 -9.21 21.48
CA SER A 76 6.32 -8.48 20.94
C SER A 76 6.79 -7.31 20.10
N GLY A 77 6.44 -7.30 18.83
CA GLY A 77 6.55 -6.16 17.93
C GLY A 77 5.20 -5.47 17.72
N LYS A 78 5.23 -4.24 17.20
CA LYS A 78 4.03 -3.47 16.89
C LYS A 78 4.09 -2.87 15.50
N ALA A 79 2.93 -2.70 14.87
CA ALA A 79 2.74 -1.86 13.69
C ALA A 79 1.94 -0.64 14.12
N THR A 80 2.40 0.55 13.76
CA THR A 80 1.74 1.79 14.17
C THR A 80 1.00 2.39 13.00
N GLY A 81 -0.32 2.50 13.12
CA GLY A 81 -1.17 3.26 12.21
C GLY A 81 -1.10 4.75 12.54
N ARG A 82 -1.03 5.59 11.53
CA ARG A 82 -0.99 7.04 11.66
C ARG A 82 -2.10 7.71 10.88
N VAL A 83 -2.57 8.81 11.43
CA VAL A 83 -3.54 9.69 10.77
C VAL A 83 -2.87 10.40 9.61
N GLY A 84 -3.54 10.39 8.46
CA GLY A 84 -3.13 11.14 7.27
C GLY A 84 -3.62 12.59 7.27
N ASN A 85 -3.62 13.19 6.10
CA ASN A 85 -4.15 14.53 5.90
C ASN A 85 -5.66 14.49 5.64
N TYR A 86 -6.36 15.60 5.92
CA TYR A 86 -7.77 15.74 5.54
C TYR A 86 -7.94 15.70 4.02
N ILE A 87 -8.84 14.86 3.56
CA ILE A 87 -9.37 14.93 2.20
C ILE A 87 -10.66 15.76 2.28
N THR A 88 -10.61 16.96 1.74
CA THR A 88 -11.71 17.92 1.81
C THR A 88 -12.13 18.37 0.43
N VAL A 89 -13.42 18.30 0.16
CA VAL A 89 -14.03 18.91 -1.03
C VAL A 89 -15.06 19.93 -0.57
N ALA A 90 -14.90 21.17 -1.00
CA ALA A 90 -15.83 22.25 -0.73
C ALA A 90 -16.53 22.69 -2.00
N VAL A 91 -17.82 22.90 -1.92
CA VAL A 91 -18.69 23.38 -3.01
C VAL A 91 -19.33 24.68 -2.59
N GLU A 92 -19.26 25.70 -3.41
CA GLU A 92 -19.90 26.99 -3.22
C GLU A 92 -21.08 27.12 -4.19
N TYR A 93 -22.19 27.66 -3.72
CA TYR A 93 -23.38 27.92 -4.54
C TYR A 93 -24.16 29.12 -4.01
N GLN A 94 -24.88 29.81 -4.90
CA GLN A 94 -25.70 30.95 -4.52
C GLN A 94 -27.08 30.48 -4.04
N GLN A 95 -27.70 31.24 -3.15
CA GLN A 95 -29.04 30.93 -2.61
C GLN A 95 -30.10 30.76 -3.68
N LEU A 96 -30.02 31.53 -4.77
CA LEU A 96 -30.94 31.41 -5.89
C LEU A 96 -30.88 30.04 -6.56
N GLU A 97 -29.68 29.47 -6.67
CA GLU A 97 -29.48 28.13 -7.24
C GLU A 97 -30.00 27.03 -6.32
N GLU A 98 -29.89 27.20 -5.01
CA GLU A 98 -30.45 26.25 -4.03
C GLU A 98 -31.98 26.18 -4.13
N ALA A 99 -32.65 27.32 -4.22
CA ALA A 99 -34.11 27.39 -4.33
C ALA A 99 -34.66 26.75 -5.63
N ILE A 100 -33.88 26.80 -6.71
CA ILE A 100 -34.30 26.31 -8.02
C ILE A 100 -33.93 24.85 -8.27
N LYS A 101 -32.78 24.38 -7.69
CA LYS A 101 -32.14 23.11 -8.06
C LYS A 101 -32.06 22.07 -6.95
N LEU A 102 -32.83 22.19 -5.88
CA LEU A 102 -32.81 21.23 -4.77
C LEU A 102 -33.11 19.78 -5.22
N ASN A 103 -33.77 19.59 -6.33
CA ASN A 103 -34.06 18.29 -6.92
C ASN A 103 -32.87 17.66 -7.67
N GLN A 104 -31.80 18.40 -7.96
CA GLN A 104 -30.60 17.93 -8.68
C GLN A 104 -29.41 17.62 -7.75
N LEU A 105 -29.69 17.34 -6.49
CA LEU A 105 -28.66 17.10 -5.48
C LEU A 105 -27.69 15.96 -5.87
N GLU A 106 -28.18 14.94 -6.55
CA GLU A 106 -27.34 13.82 -6.99
C GLU A 106 -26.30 14.22 -8.05
N GLU A 107 -26.65 15.12 -8.95
CA GLU A 107 -25.73 15.63 -9.98
C GLU A 107 -24.54 16.39 -9.35
N ILE A 108 -24.78 17.08 -8.24
CA ILE A 108 -23.74 17.79 -7.49
C ILE A 108 -22.92 16.84 -6.62
N LEU A 109 -23.56 15.83 -6.01
CA LEU A 109 -22.91 14.90 -5.09
C LEU A 109 -22.01 13.88 -5.80
N ALA A 110 -22.34 13.45 -7.00
CA ALA A 110 -21.59 12.46 -7.73
C ALA A 110 -20.14 12.90 -8.04
N PRO A 111 -19.85 14.11 -8.55
CA PRO A 111 -18.49 14.58 -8.76
C PRO A 111 -17.68 14.75 -7.46
N VAL A 112 -18.34 15.24 -6.39
CA VAL A 112 -17.71 15.38 -5.07
C VAL A 112 -17.27 14.02 -4.54
N ARG A 113 -18.15 13.02 -4.62
CA ARG A 113 -17.89 11.65 -4.21
C ARG A 113 -16.72 11.06 -4.99
N GLN A 114 -16.78 11.18 -6.32
CA GLN A 114 -15.74 10.66 -7.20
C GLN A 114 -14.37 11.30 -6.89
N ARG A 115 -14.33 12.59 -6.55
CA ARG A 115 -13.09 13.27 -6.18
C ARG A 115 -12.51 12.73 -4.88
N ILE A 116 -13.32 12.58 -3.83
CA ILE A 116 -12.86 12.04 -2.54
C ILE A 116 -12.38 10.60 -2.68
N VAL A 117 -13.09 9.78 -3.46
CA VAL A 117 -12.66 8.40 -3.77
C VAL A 117 -11.33 8.39 -4.49
N THR A 118 -11.17 9.21 -5.52
CA THR A 118 -9.92 9.27 -6.30
C THR A 118 -8.74 9.68 -5.45
N ASP A 119 -8.89 10.70 -4.60
CA ASP A 119 -7.82 11.17 -3.73
C ASP A 119 -7.46 10.10 -2.69
N LEU A 120 -8.45 9.45 -2.06
CA LEU A 120 -8.24 8.37 -1.11
C LEU A 120 -7.52 7.16 -1.74
N GLU A 121 -7.97 6.72 -2.91
CA GLU A 121 -7.37 5.59 -3.64
C GLU A 121 -5.94 5.90 -4.08
N THR A 122 -5.68 7.12 -4.54
CA THR A 122 -4.34 7.56 -4.95
C THR A 122 -3.39 7.67 -3.76
N GLU A 123 -3.82 8.24 -2.64
CA GLU A 123 -3.00 8.30 -1.42
C GLU A 123 -2.71 6.91 -0.86
N LEU A 124 -3.71 6.02 -0.85
CA LEU A 124 -3.52 4.63 -0.44
C LEU A 124 -2.54 3.89 -1.37
N ALA A 125 -2.65 4.08 -2.69
CA ALA A 125 -1.73 3.49 -3.66
C ALA A 125 -0.29 3.98 -3.44
N HIS A 126 -0.09 5.28 -3.20
CA HIS A 126 1.23 5.83 -2.83
C HIS A 126 1.77 5.24 -1.53
N PHE A 127 0.92 5.14 -0.51
CA PHE A 127 1.31 4.54 0.76
C PHE A 127 1.74 3.07 0.59
N MET A 128 0.97 2.29 -0.15
CA MET A 128 1.27 0.89 -0.43
C MET A 128 2.56 0.74 -1.25
N MET A 129 2.74 1.57 -2.27
CA MET A 129 3.93 1.58 -3.12
C MET A 129 5.21 1.89 -2.32
N ASN A 130 5.15 2.85 -1.38
CA ASN A 130 6.30 3.26 -0.58
C ASN A 130 6.66 2.28 0.56
N ASN A 131 5.73 1.39 0.94
CA ASN A 131 5.93 0.48 2.06
C ASN A 131 6.08 -0.98 1.65
N GLY A 132 5.71 -1.38 0.43
CA GLY A 132 5.82 -2.77 -0.03
C GLY A 132 7.25 -3.14 -0.42
N ALA A 133 7.79 -4.21 0.17
CA ALA A 133 9.19 -4.61 -0.02
C ALA A 133 9.43 -5.51 -1.25
N LEU A 134 8.38 -6.11 -1.79
CA LEU A 134 8.50 -7.08 -2.87
C LEU A 134 8.62 -6.40 -4.24
N SER A 135 9.42 -6.98 -5.13
CA SER A 135 9.62 -6.50 -6.50
C SER A 135 9.63 -7.67 -7.47
N LEU A 136 8.81 -7.59 -8.50
CA LEU A 136 8.76 -8.58 -9.58
C LEU A 136 8.75 -7.91 -10.95
N GLY A 137 9.42 -8.56 -11.91
CA GLY A 137 9.58 -8.03 -13.25
C GLY A 137 10.59 -6.89 -13.34
N SER A 138 10.66 -6.27 -14.50
CA SER A 138 11.54 -5.13 -14.76
C SER A 138 10.70 -3.86 -14.90
N PRO A 139 10.94 -2.81 -14.11
CA PRO A 139 10.28 -1.52 -14.28
C PRO A 139 10.33 -1.06 -15.74
N ASN A 140 9.26 -0.46 -16.19
CA ASN A 140 9.04 0.00 -17.57
C ASN A 140 8.81 -1.12 -18.62
N THR A 141 8.85 -2.36 -18.23
CA THR A 141 8.39 -3.45 -19.10
C THR A 141 6.89 -3.60 -18.92
N PRO A 142 6.09 -3.45 -19.98
CA PRO A 142 4.65 -3.61 -19.89
C PRO A 142 4.28 -5.06 -19.58
N ILE A 143 3.23 -5.24 -18.80
CA ILE A 143 2.64 -6.56 -18.57
C ILE A 143 1.94 -7.00 -19.86
N THR A 144 2.35 -8.13 -20.41
CA THR A 144 1.79 -8.65 -21.68
C THR A 144 1.44 -10.13 -21.62
N LYS A 145 1.98 -10.86 -20.66
CA LYS A 145 1.83 -12.32 -20.57
C LYS A 145 1.05 -12.71 -19.32
N TRP A 146 0.31 -13.81 -19.41
CA TRP A 146 -0.32 -14.43 -18.23
C TRP A 146 0.70 -14.75 -17.13
N SER A 147 1.91 -15.19 -17.51
CA SER A 147 2.99 -15.50 -16.58
C SER A 147 3.42 -14.33 -15.74
N ASP A 148 3.31 -13.09 -16.24
CA ASP A 148 3.71 -11.88 -15.50
C ASP A 148 2.84 -11.67 -14.27
N VAL A 149 1.55 -12.01 -14.36
CA VAL A 149 0.62 -11.97 -13.21
C VAL A 149 0.73 -13.23 -12.37
N ALA A 150 0.84 -14.41 -12.97
CA ALA A 150 0.93 -15.68 -12.24
C ALA A 150 2.17 -15.75 -11.33
N GLN A 151 3.27 -15.09 -11.70
CA GLN A 151 4.46 -15.00 -10.85
C GLN A 151 4.18 -14.30 -9.51
N THR A 152 3.27 -13.32 -9.45
CA THR A 152 2.91 -12.64 -8.21
C THR A 152 2.27 -13.59 -7.22
N ALA A 153 1.35 -14.44 -7.69
CA ALA A 153 0.72 -15.47 -6.88
C ALA A 153 1.72 -16.53 -6.40
N SER A 154 2.58 -17.00 -7.32
CA SER A 154 3.60 -18.00 -7.01
C SER A 154 4.59 -17.48 -5.98
N PHE A 155 5.02 -16.23 -6.10
CA PHE A 155 5.95 -15.63 -5.15
C PHE A 155 5.36 -15.46 -3.75
N LEU A 156 4.11 -14.98 -3.63
CA LEU A 156 3.43 -14.88 -2.34
C LEU A 156 3.24 -16.26 -1.67
N LYS A 157 2.89 -17.27 -2.46
CA LYS A 157 2.74 -18.66 -1.97
C LYS A 157 4.07 -19.23 -1.49
N ASP A 158 5.13 -19.07 -2.27
CA ASP A 158 6.46 -19.56 -1.94
C ASP A 158 7.04 -18.84 -0.70
N LEU A 159 6.76 -17.54 -0.56
CA LEU A 159 7.09 -16.78 0.65
C LEU A 159 6.35 -17.29 1.91
N GLY A 160 5.29 -18.07 1.75
CA GLY A 160 4.48 -18.65 2.83
C GLY A 160 3.32 -17.77 3.30
N VAL A 161 2.90 -16.81 2.47
CA VAL A 161 1.71 -16.00 2.71
C VAL A 161 0.45 -16.84 2.46
N ASN A 162 -0.57 -16.69 3.31
CA ASN A 162 -1.80 -17.46 3.21
C ASN A 162 -2.52 -17.20 1.88
N GLU A 163 -3.05 -18.27 1.28
CA GLU A 163 -3.88 -18.19 0.08
C GLU A 163 -5.27 -17.60 0.39
N GLY A 164 -5.91 -17.06 -0.64
CA GLY A 164 -7.33 -16.67 -0.60
C GLY A 164 -7.60 -15.17 -0.53
N GLU A 165 -6.70 -14.36 -0.01
CA GLU A 165 -6.86 -12.90 0.09
C GLU A 165 -5.68 -12.15 -0.56
N ASN A 166 -5.19 -12.68 -1.67
CA ASN A 166 -4.12 -12.08 -2.47
C ASN A 166 -4.72 -11.32 -3.65
N TYR A 167 -4.24 -10.11 -3.86
CA TYR A 167 -4.73 -9.18 -4.87
C TYR A 167 -3.59 -8.71 -5.77
N ALA A 168 -3.87 -8.59 -7.06
CA ALA A 168 -3.04 -7.89 -8.03
C ALA A 168 -3.88 -6.74 -8.61
N VAL A 169 -3.45 -5.52 -8.41
CA VAL A 169 -4.14 -4.33 -8.91
C VAL A 169 -3.30 -3.74 -10.03
N MET A 170 -3.92 -3.61 -11.21
CA MET A 170 -3.26 -3.20 -12.43
C MET A 170 -3.88 -1.92 -12.98
N ASP A 171 -3.09 -1.20 -13.78
CA ASP A 171 -3.59 -0.10 -14.56
C ASP A 171 -4.44 -0.59 -15.75
N PRO A 172 -5.36 0.23 -16.29
CA PRO A 172 -6.23 -0.18 -17.39
C PRO A 172 -5.48 -0.62 -18.66
N TRP A 173 -4.33 -0.03 -18.96
CA TRP A 173 -3.52 -0.41 -20.10
C TRP A 173 -2.92 -1.80 -19.97
N SER A 174 -2.48 -2.19 -18.77
CA SER A 174 -2.01 -3.55 -18.48
C SER A 174 -3.14 -4.57 -18.60
N ALA A 175 -4.32 -4.23 -18.07
CA ALA A 175 -5.50 -5.09 -18.22
C ALA A 175 -5.91 -5.30 -19.69
N GLN A 176 -5.88 -4.24 -20.49
CA GLN A 176 -6.18 -4.31 -21.93
C GLN A 176 -5.19 -5.19 -22.69
N ARG A 177 -3.87 -5.07 -22.42
CA ARG A 177 -2.85 -5.92 -23.04
C ARG A 177 -3.01 -7.40 -22.68
N LEU A 178 -3.36 -7.69 -21.42
CA LEU A 178 -3.65 -9.07 -21.00
C LEU A 178 -4.92 -9.61 -21.64
N ALA A 179 -5.96 -8.79 -21.81
CA ALA A 179 -7.16 -9.17 -22.52
C ALA A 179 -6.85 -9.48 -23.99
N ASP A 180 -6.02 -8.67 -24.65
CA ASP A 180 -5.57 -8.91 -26.01
C ASP A 180 -4.80 -10.25 -26.13
N ALA A 181 -3.91 -10.54 -25.20
CA ALA A 181 -3.20 -11.82 -25.15
C ALA A 181 -4.15 -13.03 -25.00
N GLN A 182 -5.30 -12.87 -24.31
CA GLN A 182 -6.29 -13.94 -24.18
C GLN A 182 -7.06 -14.19 -25.46
N THR A 183 -7.29 -13.19 -26.30
CA THR A 183 -7.99 -13.36 -27.58
C THR A 183 -7.28 -14.33 -28.54
N GLY A 184 -5.95 -14.45 -28.41
CA GLY A 184 -5.13 -15.42 -29.13
C GLY A 184 -5.18 -16.85 -28.57
N LEU A 185 -5.74 -17.06 -27.40
CA LEU A 185 -5.85 -18.37 -26.76
C LEU A 185 -7.23 -18.98 -27.09
N HIS A 186 -7.36 -19.80 -28.07
CA HIS A 186 -8.61 -20.50 -28.46
C HIS A 186 -9.19 -21.42 -27.36
N ALA A 187 -9.00 -21.13 -26.07
CA ALA A 187 -9.20 -22.08 -25.00
C ALA A 187 -10.62 -22.09 -24.40
N SER A 188 -11.41 -21.00 -24.52
CA SER A 188 -12.78 -20.94 -24.02
C SER A 188 -13.54 -19.77 -24.65
N ASP A 189 -14.69 -20.05 -25.28
CA ASP A 189 -15.53 -19.03 -25.91
C ASP A 189 -15.96 -17.92 -24.94
N GLN A 190 -16.20 -18.24 -23.67
CA GLN A 190 -16.67 -17.27 -22.69
C GLN A 190 -15.54 -16.32 -22.24
N LEU A 191 -14.32 -16.81 -22.02
CA LEU A 191 -13.18 -15.98 -21.64
C LEU A 191 -12.76 -15.05 -22.77
N VAL A 192 -12.68 -15.60 -23.99
CA VAL A 192 -12.35 -14.84 -25.20
C VAL A 192 -13.42 -13.79 -25.47
N ARG A 193 -14.69 -14.14 -25.33
CA ARG A 193 -15.80 -13.20 -25.52
C ARG A 193 -15.78 -12.03 -24.55
N THR A 194 -15.54 -12.29 -23.25
CA THR A 194 -15.45 -11.23 -22.23
C THR A 194 -14.25 -10.31 -22.49
N ALA A 195 -13.10 -10.87 -22.86
CA ALA A 195 -11.91 -10.10 -23.21
C ALA A 195 -12.15 -9.23 -24.46
N TRP A 196 -12.81 -9.78 -25.47
CA TRP A 196 -13.13 -9.09 -26.71
C TRP A 196 -14.17 -7.98 -26.53
N GLU A 197 -15.26 -8.24 -25.78
CA GLU A 197 -16.36 -7.28 -25.60
C GLU A 197 -16.01 -6.14 -24.64
N ASN A 198 -15.27 -6.44 -23.55
CA ASN A 198 -15.09 -5.51 -22.43
C ASN A 198 -13.63 -5.11 -22.16
N ALA A 199 -12.66 -5.65 -22.91
CA ALA A 199 -11.22 -5.50 -22.63
C ALA A 199 -10.86 -5.82 -21.15
N GLN A 200 -11.52 -6.82 -20.58
CA GLN A 200 -11.37 -7.23 -19.19
C GLN A 200 -10.82 -8.64 -19.07
N ILE A 201 -10.07 -8.87 -18.00
CA ILE A 201 -9.62 -10.19 -17.58
C ILE A 201 -10.52 -10.72 -16.46
N PRO A 202 -10.61 -12.04 -16.26
CA PRO A 202 -11.34 -12.61 -15.14
C PRO A 202 -10.81 -12.12 -13.80
N THR A 203 -11.70 -11.96 -12.82
CA THR A 203 -11.31 -11.53 -11.45
C THR A 203 -10.31 -12.50 -10.81
N ASN A 204 -10.41 -13.81 -11.09
CA ASN A 204 -9.42 -14.81 -10.69
C ASN A 204 -8.51 -15.10 -11.89
N PHE A 205 -7.31 -14.55 -11.90
CA PHE A 205 -6.37 -14.65 -13.00
C PHE A 205 -4.98 -15.02 -12.47
N GLY A 206 -4.39 -16.08 -13.01
CA GLY A 206 -3.05 -16.52 -12.60
C GLY A 206 -2.92 -16.94 -11.13
N GLY A 207 -4.02 -17.35 -10.48
CA GLY A 207 -4.01 -17.77 -9.07
C GLY A 207 -4.10 -16.63 -8.06
N ILE A 208 -4.38 -15.41 -8.53
CA ILE A 208 -4.55 -14.20 -7.71
C ILE A 208 -5.83 -13.47 -8.13
N ARG A 209 -6.41 -12.67 -7.25
CA ARG A 209 -7.53 -11.78 -7.61
C ARG A 209 -7.00 -10.56 -8.34
N ALA A 210 -7.27 -10.50 -9.64
CA ALA A 210 -6.87 -9.41 -10.50
C ALA A 210 -7.95 -8.32 -10.52
N LEU A 211 -7.56 -7.10 -10.21
CA LEU A 211 -8.42 -5.92 -10.18
C LEU A 211 -7.80 -4.83 -11.06
N MET A 212 -8.65 -3.96 -11.57
CA MET A 212 -8.24 -2.80 -12.35
C MET A 212 -8.57 -1.53 -11.55
N SER A 213 -7.62 -0.62 -11.43
CA SER A 213 -7.83 0.67 -10.77
C SER A 213 -7.17 1.81 -11.54
N ASN A 214 -7.90 2.92 -11.64
CA ASN A 214 -7.37 4.18 -12.14
C ASN A 214 -6.59 4.96 -11.05
N GLY A 215 -6.76 4.58 -9.79
CA GLY A 215 -6.12 5.22 -8.62
C GLY A 215 -4.63 4.87 -8.45
N LEU A 216 -4.06 4.01 -9.30
CA LEU A 216 -2.62 3.72 -9.24
C LEU A 216 -1.81 4.99 -9.57
N ALA A 217 -0.90 5.32 -8.66
CA ALA A 217 -0.09 6.52 -8.76
C ALA A 217 1.07 6.36 -9.76
N SER A 218 1.29 7.37 -10.59
CA SER A 218 2.52 7.49 -11.36
C SER A 218 3.63 8.09 -10.51
N ARG A 219 4.87 7.66 -10.72
CA ARG A 219 6.05 8.20 -10.05
C ARG A 219 7.23 8.30 -11.00
N THR A 220 8.13 9.20 -10.68
CA THR A 220 9.42 9.31 -11.36
C THR A 220 10.51 8.75 -10.46
N GLN A 221 11.31 7.83 -10.97
CA GLN A 221 12.45 7.26 -10.26
C GLN A 221 13.52 8.31 -9.98
N GLY A 222 14.34 8.07 -8.97
CA GLY A 222 15.48 8.90 -8.65
C GLY A 222 16.51 8.94 -9.78
N ALA A 223 17.39 9.94 -9.73
CA ALA A 223 18.47 10.12 -10.69
C ALA A 223 19.71 9.31 -10.31
N PHE A 224 19.50 8.03 -9.95
CA PHE A 224 20.56 7.15 -9.47
C PHE A 224 21.59 6.80 -10.53
N GLY A 225 22.84 6.59 -10.10
CA GLY A 225 23.96 6.18 -10.95
C GLY A 225 25.15 5.73 -10.12
N GLY A 226 26.16 5.17 -10.77
CA GLY A 226 27.33 4.61 -10.09
C GLY A 226 27.17 3.13 -9.74
N THR A 227 28.13 2.57 -9.01
CA THR A 227 28.11 1.18 -8.53
C THR A 227 27.94 1.17 -7.03
N LEU A 228 26.72 0.94 -6.59
CA LEU A 228 26.35 1.02 -5.17
C LEU A 228 26.81 -0.20 -4.41
N THR A 229 27.41 0.04 -3.25
CA THR A 229 27.69 -1.00 -2.24
C THR A 229 27.29 -0.51 -0.84
N VAL A 230 27.06 -1.44 0.06
CA VAL A 230 26.78 -1.11 1.46
C VAL A 230 28.03 -0.57 2.12
N LYS A 231 28.00 0.66 2.61
CA LYS A 231 29.16 1.29 3.31
C LYS A 231 29.33 0.72 4.70
N THR A 232 28.24 0.66 5.46
CA THR A 232 28.25 0.21 6.85
C THR A 232 27.17 -0.85 7.06
N GLN A 233 27.53 -1.94 7.71
CA GLN A 233 26.60 -3.01 8.03
C GLN A 233 25.43 -2.51 8.88
N PRO A 234 24.16 -2.65 8.44
CA PRO A 234 23.01 -2.20 9.23
C PRO A 234 22.71 -3.17 10.36
N THR A 235 22.16 -2.65 11.48
CA THR A 235 21.64 -3.47 12.55
C THR A 235 20.20 -3.89 12.25
N VAL A 236 20.01 -5.16 11.90
CA VAL A 236 18.75 -5.72 11.41
C VAL A 236 18.28 -6.95 12.20
N THR A 237 18.60 -7.01 13.50
CA THR A 237 18.00 -8.02 14.39
C THR A 237 16.51 -7.73 14.60
N TYR A 238 15.72 -8.78 14.82
CA TYR A 238 14.27 -8.59 15.01
C TYR A 238 13.96 -7.58 16.12
N ASN A 239 14.68 -7.64 17.23
CA ASN A 239 14.45 -6.73 18.35
C ASN A 239 14.71 -5.25 18.00
N ALA A 240 15.63 -4.95 17.09
CA ALA A 240 15.93 -3.59 16.65
C ALA A 240 14.85 -3.01 15.71
N VAL A 241 14.20 -3.87 14.91
CA VAL A 241 13.32 -3.43 13.81
C VAL A 241 11.85 -3.81 13.99
N LYS A 242 11.51 -4.53 15.05
CA LYS A 242 10.17 -5.11 15.30
C LYS A 242 9.03 -4.10 15.29
N ASP A 243 9.30 -2.85 15.61
CA ASP A 243 8.26 -1.81 15.74
C ASP A 243 8.03 -1.00 14.46
N SER A 244 9.05 -0.89 13.59
CA SER A 244 8.95 -0.09 12.36
C SER A 244 8.91 -0.94 11.09
N TYR A 245 9.60 -2.10 11.06
CA TYR A 245 9.95 -2.83 9.84
C TYR A 245 10.63 -1.95 8.79
N GLN A 246 11.40 -0.99 9.28
CA GLN A 246 12.25 -0.11 8.50
C GLN A 246 13.68 -0.16 9.04
N PHE A 247 14.64 0.05 8.18
CA PHE A 247 16.04 0.17 8.57
C PHE A 247 16.73 1.24 7.74
N THR A 248 17.77 1.85 8.30
CA THR A 248 18.58 2.84 7.60
C THR A 248 19.91 2.19 7.21
N VAL A 249 20.33 2.43 5.98
CA VAL A 249 21.60 1.98 5.45
C VAL A 249 22.30 3.11 4.69
N THR A 250 23.61 3.19 4.84
CA THR A 250 24.43 4.09 4.04
C THR A 250 25.06 3.29 2.91
N LEU A 251 24.79 3.72 1.68
CA LEU A 251 25.34 3.18 0.44
C LEU A 251 26.49 4.08 -0.01
N THR A 252 27.51 3.52 -0.62
CA THR A 252 28.64 4.23 -1.20
C THR A 252 28.80 3.86 -2.68
N GLY A 253 29.57 4.66 -3.43
CA GLY A 253 29.75 4.45 -4.86
C GLY A 253 28.67 5.08 -5.75
N ALA A 254 27.86 5.97 -5.18
CA ALA A 254 26.89 6.76 -5.92
C ALA A 254 27.54 7.88 -6.74
N THR A 255 26.86 8.33 -7.79
CA THR A 255 27.21 9.60 -8.44
C THR A 255 27.12 10.74 -7.41
N THR A 256 28.16 11.56 -7.31
CA THR A 256 28.31 12.57 -6.26
C THR A 256 27.35 13.75 -6.44
N SER A 257 26.90 14.33 -5.33
CA SER A 257 26.12 15.59 -5.28
C SER A 257 24.85 15.62 -6.14
N VAL A 258 24.13 14.49 -6.21
CA VAL A 258 22.86 14.38 -6.94
C VAL A 258 21.70 14.59 -5.97
N THR A 259 20.88 15.60 -6.23
CA THR A 259 19.61 15.82 -5.53
C THR A 259 18.54 14.86 -6.06
N GLY A 260 17.80 14.21 -5.16
CA GLY A 260 16.82 13.19 -5.53
C GLY A 260 17.49 11.96 -6.15
N PHE A 261 18.63 11.55 -5.63
CA PHE A 261 19.37 10.37 -6.08
C PHE A 261 18.49 9.11 -5.99
N LEU A 262 17.82 8.90 -4.86
CA LEU A 262 16.75 7.93 -4.70
C LEU A 262 15.48 8.65 -4.26
N LYS A 263 14.32 8.22 -4.75
CA LYS A 263 13.02 8.77 -4.38
C LYS A 263 12.16 7.73 -3.67
N ALA A 264 11.21 8.20 -2.88
CA ALA A 264 10.24 7.34 -2.23
C ALA A 264 9.54 6.42 -3.24
N GLY A 265 9.48 5.11 -2.90
CA GLY A 265 8.96 4.07 -3.78
C GLY A 265 10.02 3.42 -4.70
N ASP A 266 11.25 3.94 -4.81
CA ASP A 266 12.32 3.24 -5.52
C ASP A 266 12.66 1.94 -4.82
N GLN A 267 12.94 0.91 -5.60
CA GLN A 267 13.27 -0.40 -5.05
C GLN A 267 14.75 -0.70 -5.20
N VAL A 268 15.36 -1.19 -4.13
CA VAL A 268 16.75 -1.61 -4.09
C VAL A 268 16.84 -3.10 -3.87
N LYS A 269 17.79 -3.74 -4.54
CA LYS A 269 18.04 -5.18 -4.52
C LYS A 269 19.43 -5.45 -3.97
N PHE A 270 19.54 -6.32 -2.97
CA PHE A 270 20.79 -6.75 -2.37
C PHE A 270 21.23 -8.06 -3.01
N THR A 271 22.34 -8.06 -3.74
CA THR A 271 22.72 -9.14 -4.67
C THR A 271 22.98 -10.49 -3.98
N ASN A 272 23.61 -10.49 -2.81
CA ASN A 272 24.02 -11.72 -2.12
C ASN A 272 23.14 -12.10 -0.93
N THR A 273 22.04 -11.39 -0.72
CA THR A 273 21.10 -11.66 0.36
C THR A 273 19.79 -12.14 -0.25
N TYR A 274 19.29 -13.31 0.16
CA TYR A 274 18.14 -13.96 -0.48
C TYR A 274 16.96 -14.05 0.49
N TRP A 275 15.75 -13.94 -0.06
CA TRP A 275 14.52 -14.12 0.69
C TRP A 275 14.42 -15.52 1.28
N LEU A 276 13.91 -15.62 2.51
CA LEU A 276 13.53 -16.87 3.15
C LEU A 276 12.02 -17.04 3.21
N GLN A 277 11.56 -18.26 3.03
CA GLN A 277 10.19 -18.63 3.32
C GLN A 277 9.90 -18.38 4.81
N GLN A 278 8.81 -17.72 5.10
CA GLN A 278 8.50 -17.28 6.47
C GLN A 278 8.34 -18.43 7.47
N LYS A 279 7.83 -19.59 7.03
CA LYS A 279 7.54 -20.73 7.90
C LYS A 279 8.72 -21.71 7.99
N THR A 280 9.32 -22.11 6.86
CA THR A 280 10.37 -23.13 6.79
C THR A 280 11.77 -22.57 6.94
N LYS A 281 11.94 -21.25 6.76
CA LYS A 281 13.25 -20.54 6.78
C LYS A 281 14.25 -21.08 5.73
N GLN A 282 13.74 -21.62 4.63
CA GLN A 282 14.55 -22.02 3.47
C GLN A 282 14.61 -20.86 2.46
N ALA A 283 15.72 -20.75 1.75
CA ALA A 283 15.88 -19.74 0.72
C ALA A 283 14.92 -20.00 -0.44
N LEU A 284 14.35 -18.93 -1.00
CA LEU A 284 13.45 -18.99 -2.14
C LEU A 284 14.23 -19.07 -3.44
N TYR A 285 13.77 -19.93 -4.35
CA TYR A 285 14.37 -20.13 -5.66
C TYR A 285 13.33 -20.03 -6.78
N ASN A 286 13.69 -19.38 -7.86
CA ASN A 286 13.00 -19.50 -9.13
C ASN A 286 13.84 -20.40 -10.05
N GLY A 287 13.49 -21.67 -10.14
CA GLY A 287 14.33 -22.68 -10.75
C GLY A 287 15.65 -22.85 -10.00
N ALA A 288 16.78 -22.59 -10.66
CA ALA A 288 18.12 -22.64 -10.04
C ALA A 288 18.59 -21.28 -9.46
N THR A 289 17.82 -20.20 -9.69
CA THR A 289 18.23 -18.85 -9.30
C THR A 289 17.62 -18.45 -7.95
N PRO A 290 18.42 -18.14 -6.93
CA PRO A 290 17.91 -17.67 -5.66
C PRO A 290 17.30 -16.26 -5.82
N ILE A 291 16.19 -16.01 -5.13
CA ILE A 291 15.47 -14.74 -5.19
C ILE A 291 16.15 -13.76 -4.22
N SER A 292 16.78 -12.73 -4.78
CA SER A 292 17.46 -11.70 -3.99
C SER A 292 16.48 -10.87 -3.18
N PHE A 293 16.92 -10.43 -2.01
CA PHE A 293 16.16 -9.56 -1.14
C PHE A 293 15.98 -8.17 -1.78
N THR A 294 14.78 -7.66 -1.69
CA THR A 294 14.40 -6.32 -2.17
C THR A 294 13.82 -5.50 -1.02
N ALA A 295 14.02 -4.19 -1.06
CA ALA A 295 13.45 -3.25 -0.11
C ALA A 295 13.08 -1.96 -0.84
N THR A 296 12.16 -1.18 -0.29
CA THR A 296 11.63 0.03 -0.93
C THR A 296 12.05 1.27 -0.14
N VAL A 297 12.49 2.29 -0.86
CA VAL A 297 12.87 3.59 -0.31
C VAL A 297 11.61 4.30 0.22
N THR A 298 11.65 4.73 1.48
CA THR A 298 10.49 5.36 2.13
C THR A 298 10.45 6.87 1.99
N ALA A 299 11.61 7.50 1.80
CA ALA A 299 11.75 8.95 1.66
C ALA A 299 12.88 9.30 0.69
N ASP A 300 12.78 10.45 0.05
CA ASP A 300 13.79 10.92 -0.89
C ASP A 300 15.15 11.05 -0.22
N ALA A 301 16.20 10.61 -0.91
CA ALA A 301 17.59 10.66 -0.47
C ALA A 301 18.50 11.29 -1.54
N ASN A 302 19.45 12.09 -1.07
CA ASN A 302 20.43 12.75 -1.91
C ASN A 302 21.80 12.09 -1.74
N SER A 303 22.63 12.11 -2.78
CA SER A 303 24.04 11.75 -2.66
C SER A 303 24.86 12.93 -2.19
N ASP A 304 25.85 12.66 -1.35
CA ASP A 304 26.81 13.67 -0.88
C ASP A 304 28.00 13.84 -1.84
N SER A 305 28.93 14.72 -1.47
CA SER A 305 30.15 15.00 -2.25
C SER A 305 31.13 13.82 -2.29
N SER A 306 30.98 12.84 -1.41
CA SER A 306 31.80 11.62 -1.33
C SER A 306 31.16 10.44 -2.11
N GLY A 307 29.95 10.62 -2.65
CA GLY A 307 29.19 9.56 -3.28
C GLY A 307 28.54 8.60 -2.27
N ASP A 308 28.26 9.09 -1.08
CA ASP A 308 27.50 8.35 -0.07
C ASP A 308 26.04 8.76 -0.08
N VAL A 309 25.15 7.79 0.15
CA VAL A 309 23.69 8.01 0.25
C VAL A 309 23.18 7.28 1.48
N THR A 310 22.61 8.02 2.41
CA THR A 310 21.90 7.41 3.56
C THR A 310 20.43 7.34 3.24
N VAL A 311 19.89 6.11 3.25
CA VAL A 311 18.51 5.82 2.85
C VAL A 311 17.80 5.00 3.91
N THR A 312 16.52 5.34 4.15
CA THR A 312 15.61 4.54 4.98
C THR A 312 14.76 3.66 4.08
N LEU A 313 14.79 2.37 4.35
CA LEU A 313 14.15 1.33 3.54
C LEU A 313 13.03 0.65 4.32
N SER A 314 11.91 0.40 3.64
CA SER A 314 10.83 -0.46 4.11
C SER A 314 11.04 -1.89 3.60
N GLY A 315 10.73 -2.87 4.45
CA GLY A 315 11.13 -4.25 4.24
C GLY A 315 12.53 -4.48 4.80
N VAL A 316 12.63 -5.33 5.82
CA VAL A 316 13.86 -5.48 6.61
C VAL A 316 14.49 -6.83 6.36
N PRO A 317 15.81 -6.89 6.03
CA PRO A 317 16.57 -8.13 5.93
C PRO A 317 16.92 -8.63 7.33
N ILE A 318 15.91 -9.13 8.06
CA ILE A 318 16.09 -9.61 9.44
C ILE A 318 17.00 -10.83 9.44
N TYR A 319 18.11 -10.72 10.16
CA TYR A 319 19.01 -11.81 10.44
C TYR A 319 19.45 -11.76 11.90
N ASP A 320 19.04 -12.77 12.66
CA ASP A 320 19.28 -12.87 14.10
C ASP A 320 19.66 -14.32 14.44
N THR A 321 20.86 -14.53 14.92
CA THR A 321 21.35 -15.86 15.32
C THR A 321 20.76 -16.32 16.66
N THR A 322 20.32 -15.36 17.49
CA THR A 322 19.69 -15.66 18.78
C THR A 322 18.21 -16.01 18.62
N ASN A 323 17.53 -15.36 17.65
CA ASN A 323 16.11 -15.55 17.40
C ASN A 323 15.84 -15.90 15.92
N PRO A 324 16.35 -17.05 15.43
CA PRO A 324 16.33 -17.40 14.02
C PRO A 324 14.91 -17.59 13.45
N GLN A 325 13.91 -17.79 14.31
CA GLN A 325 12.51 -17.89 13.92
C GLN A 325 11.97 -16.62 13.21
N TYR A 326 12.60 -15.46 13.44
CA TYR A 326 12.20 -14.20 12.80
C TYR A 326 12.98 -13.87 11.53
N ASN A 327 14.00 -14.68 11.16
CA ASN A 327 14.81 -14.38 9.98
C ASN A 327 13.97 -14.30 8.71
N SER A 328 14.20 -13.25 7.93
CA SER A 328 13.59 -13.02 6.62
C SER A 328 14.56 -13.24 5.46
N VAL A 329 15.86 -13.31 5.76
CA VAL A 329 16.94 -13.45 4.77
C VAL A 329 17.95 -14.53 5.15
N SER A 330 18.65 -15.04 4.12
CA SER A 330 19.60 -16.16 4.26
C SER A 330 20.88 -15.80 5.00
N ARG A 331 21.29 -14.54 4.97
CA ARG A 331 22.45 -14.00 5.68
C ARG A 331 22.30 -12.53 5.99
N GLN A 332 23.09 -12.05 6.91
CA GLN A 332 23.15 -10.62 7.23
C GLN A 332 23.72 -9.83 6.06
N VAL A 333 23.14 -8.67 5.79
CA VAL A 333 23.70 -7.67 4.87
C VAL A 333 25.02 -7.15 5.48
N ALA A 334 26.09 -7.22 4.72
CA ALA A 334 27.43 -6.83 5.17
C ALA A 334 27.97 -5.60 4.43
N ALA A 335 28.94 -4.92 5.00
CA ALA A 335 29.67 -3.87 4.30
C ALA A 335 30.34 -4.46 3.06
N GLY A 336 30.29 -3.72 1.94
CA GLY A 336 30.81 -4.14 0.63
C GLY A 336 29.81 -4.97 -0.20
N ASP A 337 28.64 -5.34 0.32
CA ASP A 337 27.63 -6.02 -0.47
C ASP A 337 27.11 -5.12 -1.59
N ALA A 338 27.05 -5.66 -2.81
CA ALA A 338 26.55 -4.93 -3.97
C ALA A 338 25.03 -4.70 -3.88
N VAL A 339 24.65 -3.48 -4.18
CA VAL A 339 23.26 -3.04 -4.21
C VAL A 339 22.93 -2.51 -5.60
N SER A 340 21.83 -2.94 -6.16
CA SER A 340 21.32 -2.41 -7.42
C SER A 340 19.95 -1.76 -7.22
N VAL A 341 19.74 -0.62 -7.88
CA VAL A 341 18.41 0.00 -7.95
C VAL A 341 17.64 -0.66 -9.08
N VAL A 342 16.39 -1.01 -8.82
CA VAL A 342 15.53 -1.69 -9.79
C VAL A 342 14.90 -0.65 -10.72
N GLY A 343 15.21 -0.70 -12.01
CA GLY A 343 14.67 0.19 -13.03
C GLY A 343 15.71 1.08 -13.72
N THR A 344 15.25 2.16 -14.30
CA THR A 344 16.07 3.13 -15.06
C THR A 344 15.96 4.50 -14.40
N ALA A 345 17.12 5.16 -14.19
CA ALA A 345 17.18 6.47 -13.55
C ALA A 345 16.30 7.51 -14.26
N SER A 346 15.67 8.38 -13.48
CA SER A 346 14.83 9.50 -13.93
C SER A 346 13.64 9.13 -14.81
N GLN A 347 13.28 7.86 -14.87
CA GLN A 347 12.15 7.41 -15.68
C GLN A 347 10.83 7.50 -14.91
N THR A 348 9.79 8.01 -15.57
CA THR A 348 8.44 8.05 -15.02
C THR A 348 7.70 6.77 -15.40
N MET A 349 7.07 6.14 -14.42
CA MET A 349 6.33 4.90 -14.57
C MET A 349 5.09 4.86 -13.69
N LYS A 350 4.20 3.93 -13.97
CA LYS A 350 3.03 3.61 -13.16
C LYS A 350 3.14 2.16 -12.69
N PRO A 351 3.61 1.90 -11.46
CA PRO A 351 3.74 0.56 -10.94
C PRO A 351 2.38 -0.10 -10.73
N ASN A 352 2.29 -1.40 -11.02
CA ASN A 352 1.19 -2.24 -10.58
C ASN A 352 1.51 -2.79 -9.20
N LEU A 353 0.48 -3.05 -8.39
CA LEU A 353 0.62 -3.50 -7.01
C LEU A 353 0.13 -4.94 -6.86
N PHE A 354 0.87 -5.75 -6.13
CA PHE A 354 0.41 -7.06 -5.67
C PHE A 354 0.63 -7.20 -4.18
N TYR A 355 -0.34 -7.76 -3.49
CA TYR A 355 -0.31 -7.82 -2.04
C TYR A 355 -1.32 -8.81 -1.47
N ASN A 356 -1.07 -9.20 -0.23
CA ASN A 356 -2.06 -9.85 0.61
C ASN A 356 -2.86 -8.80 1.40
N LYS A 357 -4.11 -9.06 1.72
CA LYS A 357 -4.99 -8.17 2.49
C LYS A 357 -4.35 -7.62 3.77
N PHE A 358 -3.57 -8.45 4.47
CA PHE A 358 -2.88 -8.07 5.71
C PHE A 358 -1.54 -7.34 5.49
N PHE A 359 -1.26 -6.90 4.29
CA PHE A 359 -0.11 -6.04 4.00
C PHE A 359 -0.27 -4.67 4.64
N CYS A 360 -1.36 -3.99 4.31
CA CYS A 360 -1.68 -2.65 4.79
C CYS A 360 -3.11 -2.59 5.32
N GLY A 361 -3.34 -1.65 6.23
CA GLY A 361 -4.66 -1.31 6.74
C GLY A 361 -5.03 0.13 6.44
N LEU A 362 -6.33 0.33 6.22
CA LEU A 362 -6.94 1.64 6.02
C LEU A 362 -7.98 1.85 7.10
N GLY A 363 -8.04 3.06 7.64
CA GLY A 363 -9.05 3.50 8.56
C GLY A 363 -9.57 4.89 8.24
N SER A 364 -10.67 5.25 8.86
CA SER A 364 -11.22 6.60 8.84
C SER A 364 -11.59 7.00 10.26
N ILE A 365 -11.19 8.20 10.63
CA ILE A 365 -11.43 8.70 11.98
C ILE A 365 -12.75 9.46 12.00
N PRO A 366 -13.68 9.13 12.93
CA PRO A 366 -14.90 9.87 13.05
C PRO A 366 -14.60 11.29 13.55
N LEU A 367 -14.85 12.27 12.69
CA LEU A 367 -14.67 13.68 13.02
C LEU A 367 -15.82 14.17 13.92
N PRO A 368 -15.54 14.98 14.95
CA PRO A 368 -16.60 15.61 15.74
C PRO A 368 -17.42 16.57 14.87
N LYS A 369 -18.69 16.71 15.20
CA LYS A 369 -19.53 17.76 14.61
C LYS A 369 -18.94 19.14 14.92
N LEU A 370 -18.91 20.02 13.94
CA LEU A 370 -18.59 21.42 14.19
C LEU A 370 -19.76 22.07 14.95
N HIS A 371 -19.46 23.13 15.67
CA HIS A 371 -20.45 23.90 16.43
C HIS A 371 -21.35 24.71 15.47
N SER A 372 -22.11 24.00 14.62
CA SER A 372 -23.05 24.56 13.66
C SER A 372 -24.24 23.63 13.58
N ILE A 373 -25.41 24.22 13.40
CA ILE A 373 -26.69 23.51 13.30
C ILE A 373 -26.70 22.53 12.11
N ASP A 374 -26.02 22.91 11.02
CA ASP A 374 -25.98 22.15 9.75
C ASP A 374 -24.72 21.28 9.61
N SER A 375 -24.26 20.66 10.69
CA SER A 375 -23.19 19.67 10.61
C SER A 375 -23.72 18.27 10.88
N ALA A 376 -23.42 17.35 9.96
CA ALA A 376 -23.78 15.95 10.09
C ALA A 376 -22.52 15.06 9.90
N VAL A 377 -22.46 14.00 10.67
CA VAL A 377 -21.42 12.95 10.56
C VAL A 377 -22.15 11.63 10.40
N ALA A 378 -21.75 10.84 9.43
CA ALA A 378 -22.24 9.49 9.28
C ALA A 378 -21.07 8.52 9.01
N THR A 379 -21.17 7.34 9.58
CA THR A 379 -20.24 6.23 9.39
C THR A 379 -20.96 5.10 8.68
N TYR A 380 -20.34 4.60 7.60
CA TYR A 380 -20.86 3.46 6.85
C TYR A 380 -19.70 2.54 6.48
N GLU A 381 -19.83 1.27 6.82
CA GLU A 381 -18.77 0.24 6.65
C GLU A 381 -17.38 0.70 7.15
N GLY A 382 -17.37 1.49 8.23
CA GLY A 382 -16.15 1.97 8.87
C GLY A 382 -15.58 3.28 8.32
N PHE A 383 -16.09 3.81 7.21
CA PHE A 383 -15.72 5.14 6.74
C PHE A 383 -16.63 6.20 7.35
N SER A 384 -16.01 7.20 7.97
CA SER A 384 -16.71 8.32 8.59
C SER A 384 -16.51 9.58 7.73
N ILE A 385 -17.62 10.12 7.25
CA ILE A 385 -17.63 11.35 6.46
C ILE A 385 -18.42 12.39 7.22
N ARG A 386 -17.84 13.59 7.33
CA ARG A 386 -18.51 14.77 7.89
C ARG A 386 -18.94 15.70 6.76
N VAL A 387 -20.18 16.12 6.80
CA VAL A 387 -20.71 17.19 5.95
C VAL A 387 -21.00 18.40 6.81
N HIS A 388 -20.55 19.54 6.39
CA HIS A 388 -20.76 20.80 7.06
C HIS A 388 -21.25 21.86 6.06
N LYS A 389 -22.40 22.45 6.36
CA LYS A 389 -22.99 23.55 5.58
C LYS A 389 -22.81 24.85 6.38
N TYR A 390 -22.30 25.87 5.71
CA TYR A 390 -22.11 27.19 6.31
C TYR A 390 -22.30 28.27 5.24
N ALA A 391 -22.64 29.48 5.66
CA ALA A 391 -22.86 30.60 4.78
C ALA A 391 -21.88 31.73 5.09
N ASP A 392 -21.47 32.43 4.07
CA ASP A 392 -20.80 33.72 4.16
C ASP A 392 -21.84 34.81 3.93
N GLY A 393 -22.20 35.52 5.00
CA GLY A 393 -23.26 36.53 4.95
C GLY A 393 -22.90 37.76 4.12
N ASP A 394 -21.62 38.12 4.08
CA ASP A 394 -21.15 39.29 3.34
C ASP A 394 -21.12 39.06 1.82
N ALA A 395 -20.73 37.84 1.43
CA ALA A 395 -20.66 37.41 0.03
C ALA A 395 -21.99 36.84 -0.49
N ASN A 396 -22.98 36.62 0.40
CA ASN A 396 -24.26 35.94 0.08
C ASN A 396 -24.06 34.56 -0.63
N VAL A 397 -23.05 33.81 -0.16
CA VAL A 397 -22.64 32.51 -0.71
C VAL A 397 -22.86 31.44 0.33
N GLN A 398 -23.44 30.32 -0.08
CA GLN A 398 -23.50 29.11 0.73
C GLN A 398 -22.39 28.16 0.35
N LYS A 399 -21.79 27.50 1.36
CA LYS A 399 -20.69 26.57 1.20
C LYS A 399 -21.09 25.24 1.83
N MET A 400 -20.85 24.15 1.12
CA MET A 400 -20.97 22.79 1.63
C MET A 400 -19.62 22.12 1.54
N ARG A 401 -19.16 21.57 2.68
CA ARG A 401 -17.87 20.95 2.82
C ARG A 401 -18.02 19.50 3.21
N PHE A 402 -17.26 18.63 2.54
CA PHE A 402 -17.16 17.19 2.80
C PHE A 402 -15.75 16.90 3.29
N ASP A 403 -15.64 16.31 4.47
CA ASP A 403 -14.36 15.97 5.10
C ASP A 403 -14.27 14.48 5.35
N LEU A 404 -13.17 13.88 4.93
CA LEU A 404 -12.72 12.54 5.29
C LEU A 404 -11.32 12.64 5.91
N LEU A 405 -11.11 11.98 7.04
CA LEU A 405 -9.79 11.89 7.67
C LEU A 405 -9.33 10.44 7.64
N PRO A 406 -8.46 10.06 6.68
CA PRO A 406 -7.96 8.70 6.57
C PRO A 406 -6.83 8.43 7.56
N ALA A 407 -6.64 7.16 7.90
CA ALA A 407 -5.49 6.67 8.65
C ALA A 407 -4.93 5.42 7.97
N TYR A 408 -3.60 5.30 7.93
CA TYR A 408 -2.91 4.21 7.24
C TYR A 408 -1.99 3.45 8.19
N VAL A 409 -1.89 2.15 7.99
CA VAL A 409 -0.94 1.29 8.70
C VAL A 409 -0.32 0.28 7.74
N CYS A 410 0.98 0.04 7.87
CA CYS A 410 1.64 -1.08 7.22
C CYS A 410 1.90 -2.17 8.26
N PHE A 411 1.16 -3.28 8.15
CA PHE A 411 1.31 -4.40 9.08
C PHE A 411 2.57 -5.20 8.78
N ASN A 412 2.79 -5.56 7.53
CA ASN A 412 3.96 -6.34 7.14
C ASN A 412 4.41 -6.00 5.70
N PRO A 413 5.50 -5.24 5.54
CA PRO A 413 6.07 -4.90 4.23
C PRO A 413 6.40 -6.10 3.34
N HIS A 414 6.65 -7.27 3.92
CA HIS A 414 7.00 -8.49 3.20
C HIS A 414 5.79 -9.19 2.55
N MET A 415 4.57 -8.62 2.66
CA MET A 415 3.35 -9.17 2.09
C MET A 415 2.82 -8.37 0.89
N GLY A 416 3.59 -7.42 0.38
CA GLY A 416 3.18 -6.62 -0.75
C GLY A 416 4.34 -5.95 -1.47
N GLY A 417 4.09 -5.52 -2.68
CA GLY A 417 5.10 -4.87 -3.50
C GLY A 417 4.61 -4.43 -4.87
N GLN A 418 5.56 -4.15 -5.72
CA GLN A 418 5.33 -3.67 -7.08
C GLN A 418 5.64 -4.78 -8.09
N PHE A 419 4.89 -4.83 -9.19
CA PHE A 419 5.18 -5.77 -10.27
C PHE A 419 5.04 -5.14 -11.64
N PHE A 420 5.82 -5.68 -12.56
CA PHE A 420 5.96 -5.25 -13.95
C PHE A 420 6.02 -6.49 -14.86
N GLY A 421 6.01 -6.29 -16.15
CA GLY A 421 6.26 -7.36 -17.09
C GLY A 421 7.70 -7.86 -17.02
N ASN A 422 7.92 -9.06 -17.53
CA ASN A 422 9.25 -9.59 -17.75
C ASN A 422 9.68 -9.33 -19.20
N PRO A 423 10.96 -8.97 -19.42
CA PRO A 423 11.49 -8.75 -20.76
C PRO A 423 11.46 -9.99 -21.65
#